data_9948e1864a35a0c0706ac37d2740ceb1
#
_entry.id   9948e1864a35a0c0706ac37d2740ceb1
#
_cell.length_a   1.000
_cell.length_b   1.000
_cell.length_c   1.000
_cell.angle_alpha   90.00
_cell.angle_beta   90.00
_cell.angle_gamma   90.00
#
_symmetry.space_group_name_H-M   'P 1'
#
loop_
_entity.id
_entity.type
_entity.pdbx_description
1 polymer ?
#
loop_
_entity_poly.entity_id
_entity_poly.type
_entity_poly.pdbx_seq_one_letter_code
_entity_poly.pdbx_strand_id
1 'polypeptide(L)'
;MAQQKPHDVNEPSRRRLLKGIGALGGALAITGGCPVAHAAKAESSPGTLTPDARQEKQPFYGPHQAGILTPQQASMMLVAFDVLASDKADLERLFRLLTQRIAFLTQGGPAPDTPNPRLPPMDSGILGAWIAPDNLTMTVSVGHSLFDERFGLADKAPKKLQPMTRFPNDSLDAALCHGDLLLQICANTQDTVIHALRDVIKHTPDLLSVRWKREGFISDSAARSKGKETPINLLGFKDGTANPPSHDSALMDKVVWVTADQDEPAWTVGGSYQAARIIQFHVEFWDRTPLKEQQTIFGRDKHSGAPLGMKNEHDTPDYSKDPGGEVIALDSHIRLANPRTPETQSSLMMRRGYSYSLGVTNAGQLDMGLLFVCYQHDLEKGFLTVQKRLNGEALEEYVKPIGGGYFFFXXXXXXLMKNTIWESRCCRPDTDPVREGRAFSAVFLFFIIFPAMCYISVIQMTDSLLHLLKNYLLRHCEK
;
A
#
# COMPACT_ATOMS: atom_id res chain seq x y z
N MET A 1 -64.52 32.34 -2.88
CA MET A 1 -64.54 30.89 -3.18
C MET A 1 -64.31 30.70 -4.67
N ALA A 2 -63.10 30.36 -5.10
CA ALA A 2 -62.84 30.01 -6.50
C ALA A 2 -61.89 28.80 -6.46
N GLN A 3 -62.39 27.66 -6.92
CA GLN A 3 -61.64 26.42 -7.04
C GLN A 3 -60.69 26.47 -8.25
N GLN A 4 -59.39 26.26 -8.04
CA GLN A 4 -58.43 26.06 -9.10
C GLN A 4 -58.26 24.56 -9.36
N LYS A 5 -58.41 24.16 -10.62
CA LYS A 5 -58.17 22.80 -11.12
C LYS A 5 -56.65 22.55 -11.27
N PRO A 6 -56.19 21.32 -11.04
CA PRO A 6 -54.75 21.00 -11.25
C PRO A 6 -54.42 20.80 -12.73
N HIS A 7 -53.24 21.28 -13.11
CA HIS A 7 -52.63 21.07 -14.45
C HIS A 7 -52.01 19.70 -14.56
N ASP A 8 -52.47 18.93 -15.52
CA ASP A 8 -51.84 17.64 -15.93
C ASP A 8 -50.59 17.93 -16.75
N VAL A 9 -49.44 17.52 -16.24
CA VAL A 9 -48.18 17.57 -16.98
C VAL A 9 -47.89 16.17 -17.54
N ASN A 10 -48.10 16.03 -18.87
CA ASN A 10 -47.84 14.82 -19.60
C ASN A 10 -46.31 14.62 -19.78
N GLU A 11 -45.70 13.71 -19.03
CA GLU A 11 -44.32 13.27 -19.27
C GLU A 11 -44.28 12.22 -20.39
N PRO A 12 -43.46 12.40 -21.44
CA PRO A 12 -43.31 11.37 -22.49
C PRO A 12 -42.48 10.19 -21.98
N SER A 13 -43.10 9.03 -22.03
CA SER A 13 -42.51 7.77 -21.62
C SER A 13 -41.27 7.40 -22.46
N ARG A 14 -40.18 7.03 -21.76
CA ARG A 14 -38.90 6.60 -22.35
C ARG A 14 -39.00 5.37 -23.26
N ARG A 15 -40.16 4.73 -23.35
CA ARG A 15 -40.35 3.51 -24.16
C ARG A 15 -40.59 3.77 -25.65
N ARG A 16 -40.75 5.01 -26.11
CA ARG A 16 -41.00 5.31 -27.52
C ARG A 16 -39.76 5.64 -28.35
N LEU A 17 -38.58 5.73 -27.74
CA LEU A 17 -37.38 6.12 -28.46
C LEU A 17 -36.63 4.95 -29.15
N LEU A 18 -37.07 3.71 -28.93
CA LEU A 18 -36.33 2.53 -29.43
C LEU A 18 -36.98 1.87 -30.65
N LYS A 19 -37.97 2.47 -31.29
CA LYS A 19 -38.64 1.86 -32.44
C LYS A 19 -38.46 2.59 -33.79
N GLY A 20 -37.43 3.47 -33.88
CA GLY A 20 -37.24 4.32 -35.05
C GLY A 20 -36.00 4.06 -35.95
N ILE A 21 -35.30 2.97 -35.75
CA ILE A 21 -34.13 2.66 -36.62
C ILE A 21 -34.29 1.26 -37.22
N GLY A 22 -34.97 1.22 -38.31
CA GLY A 22 -35.07 0.00 -39.13
C GLY A 22 -35.81 0.29 -40.42
N ALA A 23 -35.08 0.52 -41.46
CA ALA A 23 -35.36 0.37 -42.87
C ALA A 23 -34.95 1.58 -43.71
N LEU A 24 -33.81 1.42 -44.33
CA LEU A 24 -33.55 1.96 -45.67
C LEU A 24 -32.31 1.23 -46.25
N GLY A 25 -32.58 0.11 -46.87
CA GLY A 25 -31.61 -0.57 -47.71
C GLY A 25 -31.83 -0.15 -49.17
N GLY A 26 -30.80 0.34 -49.79
CA GLY A 26 -30.82 0.67 -51.20
C GLY A 26 -29.42 0.51 -51.78
N ALA A 27 -29.30 -0.47 -52.67
CA ALA A 27 -28.09 -0.81 -53.38
C ALA A 27 -27.70 0.23 -54.41
N LEU A 28 -26.42 0.56 -54.48
CA LEU A 28 -25.82 1.12 -55.72
C LEU A 28 -24.40 0.62 -55.83
N ALA A 29 -24.18 -0.22 -56.83
CA ALA A 29 -22.88 -0.70 -57.26
C ALA A 29 -22.27 0.27 -58.27
N ILE A 30 -21.06 0.74 -58.05
CA ILE A 30 -20.21 1.27 -59.13
C ILE A 30 -18.73 0.92 -58.86
N THR A 31 -18.12 0.47 -59.88
CA THR A 31 -16.79 -0.08 -60.09
C THR A 31 -15.63 0.93 -59.94
N GLY A 32 -14.50 0.43 -59.51
CA GLY A 32 -13.21 0.98 -59.90
C GLY A 32 -12.24 1.40 -58.79
N GLY A 33 -11.13 0.69 -58.71
CA GLY A 33 -9.89 1.19 -58.13
C GLY A 33 -9.56 0.77 -56.71
N CYS A 34 -8.67 -0.20 -56.58
CA CYS A 34 -8.04 -0.56 -55.29
C CYS A 34 -7.00 0.47 -54.87
N PRO A 35 -7.09 1.06 -53.67
CA PRO A 35 -5.89 1.52 -52.98
C PRO A 35 -5.43 0.48 -51.96
N VAL A 36 -4.15 0.21 -51.97
CA VAL A 36 -3.48 -0.65 -51.00
C VAL A 36 -3.74 -0.13 -49.60
N ALA A 37 -4.54 -0.86 -48.85
CA ALA A 37 -4.76 -0.53 -47.46
C ALA A 37 -3.47 -0.84 -46.67
N HIS A 38 -2.79 0.19 -46.22
CA HIS A 38 -1.82 0.07 -45.14
C HIS A 38 -2.61 -0.32 -43.88
N ALA A 39 -2.38 -1.53 -43.41
CA ALA A 39 -2.93 -1.97 -42.12
C ALA A 39 -2.40 -1.06 -41.04
N ALA A 40 -3.21 -0.13 -40.58
CA ALA A 40 -2.91 0.62 -39.39
C ALA A 40 -2.89 -0.38 -38.22
N LYS A 41 -1.75 -0.50 -37.58
CA LYS A 41 -1.62 -1.25 -36.34
C LYS A 41 -2.66 -0.68 -35.36
N ALA A 42 -3.62 -1.50 -35.00
CA ALA A 42 -4.59 -1.12 -34.00
C ALA A 42 -3.84 -0.85 -32.69
N GLU A 43 -3.76 0.41 -32.29
CA GLU A 43 -3.27 0.76 -30.95
C GLU A 43 -4.27 0.21 -29.93
N SER A 44 -3.77 -0.59 -29.01
CA SER A 44 -4.57 -1.18 -27.95
C SER A 44 -5.23 -0.06 -27.12
N SER A 45 -6.51 -0.15 -26.93
CA SER A 45 -7.26 0.78 -26.07
C SER A 45 -6.64 0.83 -24.67
N PRO A 46 -6.43 2.02 -24.11
CA PRO A 46 -5.92 2.10 -22.73
C PRO A 46 -6.98 1.60 -21.76
N GLY A 47 -6.64 0.62 -20.93
CA GLY A 47 -7.50 0.29 -19.79
C GLY A 47 -7.63 -1.18 -19.39
N THR A 48 -7.16 -2.13 -20.20
CA THR A 48 -7.27 -3.54 -19.80
C THR A 48 -5.91 -4.03 -19.30
N LEU A 49 -5.83 -4.36 -18.01
CA LEU A 49 -4.65 -5.03 -17.46
C LEU A 49 -4.43 -6.33 -18.23
N THR A 50 -3.20 -6.57 -18.65
CA THR A 50 -2.86 -7.83 -19.29
C THR A 50 -3.04 -8.97 -18.28
N PRO A 51 -3.43 -10.17 -18.71
CA PRO A 51 -3.54 -11.31 -17.78
C PRO A 51 -2.26 -11.53 -16.94
N ASP A 52 -1.12 -11.24 -17.51
CA ASP A 52 0.17 -11.39 -16.83
C ASP A 52 0.34 -10.42 -15.66
N ALA A 53 -0.23 -9.22 -15.75
CA ALA A 53 -0.13 -8.23 -14.65
C ALA A 53 -0.83 -8.71 -13.39
N ARG A 54 -1.93 -9.44 -13.52
CA ARG A 54 -2.64 -10.00 -12.35
C ARG A 54 -1.91 -11.19 -11.74
N GLN A 55 -1.00 -11.83 -12.46
CA GLN A 55 -0.19 -12.94 -11.97
C GLN A 55 1.13 -12.46 -11.33
N GLU A 56 1.42 -11.17 -11.38
CA GLU A 56 2.63 -10.60 -10.79
C GLU A 56 2.59 -10.78 -9.27
N LYS A 57 3.72 -11.26 -8.71
CA LYS A 57 3.85 -11.56 -7.28
C LYS A 57 4.90 -10.67 -6.63
N GLN A 58 4.63 -10.29 -5.40
CA GLN A 58 5.65 -9.67 -4.54
C GLN A 58 6.08 -10.67 -3.47
N PRO A 59 7.38 -10.77 -3.20
CA PRO A 59 7.85 -11.71 -2.18
C PRO A 59 7.37 -11.25 -0.80
N PHE A 60 6.76 -12.16 -0.06
CA PHE A 60 6.35 -11.88 1.32
C PHE A 60 7.56 -11.90 2.27
N TYR A 61 8.45 -12.87 2.09
CA TYR A 61 9.66 -13.01 2.92
C TYR A 61 10.83 -12.27 2.31
N GLY A 62 11.60 -11.59 3.15
CA GLY A 62 12.79 -10.85 2.71
C GLY A 62 13.39 -10.06 3.86
N PRO A 63 14.48 -9.33 3.61
CA PRO A 63 15.11 -8.50 4.65
C PRO A 63 14.24 -7.33 5.09
N HIS A 64 13.34 -6.87 4.23
CA HIS A 64 12.41 -5.77 4.50
C HIS A 64 11.03 -6.15 4.00
N GLN A 65 9.98 -5.62 4.62
CA GLN A 65 8.62 -5.83 4.15
C GLN A 65 8.42 -5.22 2.75
N ALA A 66 7.74 -5.97 1.87
CA ALA A 66 7.32 -5.45 0.57
C ALA A 66 6.28 -4.33 0.78
N GLY A 67 6.22 -3.37 -0.15
CA GLY A 67 5.29 -2.25 -0.11
C GLY A 67 5.94 -0.94 0.33
N ILE A 68 7.21 -0.96 0.77
CA ILE A 68 7.96 0.24 1.15
C ILE A 68 8.73 0.79 -0.06
N LEU A 69 9.63 -0.02 -0.62
CA LEU A 69 10.40 0.35 -1.82
C LEU A 69 9.80 -0.20 -3.12
N THR A 70 8.78 -1.06 -3.02
CA THR A 70 8.09 -1.62 -4.20
C THR A 70 7.52 -0.47 -5.04
N PRO A 71 7.68 -0.48 -6.37
CA PRO A 71 7.02 0.53 -7.21
C PRO A 71 5.52 0.62 -6.91
N GLN A 72 4.97 1.82 -6.98
CA GLN A 72 3.57 2.04 -6.60
C GLN A 72 2.62 1.26 -7.52
N GLN A 73 1.76 0.45 -6.91
CA GLN A 73 0.62 -0.16 -7.58
C GLN A 73 -0.49 0.89 -7.77
N ALA A 74 -1.47 0.60 -8.63
CA ALA A 74 -2.53 1.56 -8.94
C ALA A 74 -3.46 1.87 -7.77
N SER A 75 -3.71 0.89 -6.90
CA SER A 75 -4.66 1.00 -5.79
C SER A 75 -3.95 0.84 -4.45
N MET A 76 -4.36 1.64 -3.47
CA MET A 76 -3.89 1.53 -2.08
C MET A 76 -5.07 1.65 -1.12
N MET A 77 -4.94 0.96 0.01
CA MET A 77 -5.83 1.15 1.16
C MET A 77 -4.99 1.19 2.43
N LEU A 78 -5.19 2.23 3.23
CA LEU A 78 -4.67 2.31 4.59
C LEU A 78 -5.80 1.95 5.55
N VAL A 79 -5.54 1.03 6.45
CA VAL A 79 -6.52 0.62 7.47
C VAL A 79 -5.84 0.59 8.83
N ALA A 80 -6.27 1.46 9.72
CA ALA A 80 -5.81 1.46 11.12
C ALA A 80 -6.76 0.62 11.95
N PHE A 81 -6.19 -0.09 12.92
CA PHE A 81 -6.94 -0.98 13.79
C PHE A 81 -6.64 -0.69 15.26
N ASP A 82 -7.65 -0.88 16.08
CA ASP A 82 -7.48 -1.08 17.52
C ASP A 82 -7.32 -2.58 17.76
N VAL A 83 -6.30 -2.96 18.53
CA VAL A 83 -6.01 -4.36 18.86
C VAL A 83 -6.83 -4.74 20.08
N LEU A 84 -7.67 -5.77 19.91
CA LEU A 84 -8.58 -6.28 20.95
C LEU A 84 -7.95 -7.39 21.79
N ALA A 85 -6.74 -7.81 21.46
CA ALA A 85 -6.02 -8.85 22.21
C ALA A 85 -5.95 -8.46 23.70
N SER A 86 -6.24 -9.40 24.57
CA SER A 86 -6.28 -9.17 26.01
C SER A 86 -4.93 -9.34 26.69
N ASP A 87 -4.02 -10.06 26.04
CA ASP A 87 -2.71 -10.36 26.62
C ASP A 87 -1.68 -10.65 25.51
N LYS A 88 -0.46 -10.94 25.93
CA LYS A 88 0.66 -11.23 25.05
C LYS A 88 0.43 -12.44 24.14
N ALA A 89 -0.21 -13.49 24.65
CA ALA A 89 -0.46 -14.71 23.85
C ALA A 89 -1.46 -14.43 22.71
N ASP A 90 -2.49 -13.65 22.99
CA ASP A 90 -3.44 -13.21 21.97
C ASP A 90 -2.78 -12.30 20.93
N LEU A 91 -1.89 -11.40 21.37
CA LEU A 91 -1.14 -10.55 20.44
C LEU A 91 -0.24 -11.39 19.53
N GLU A 92 0.43 -12.41 20.08
CA GLU A 92 1.22 -13.35 19.29
C GLU A 92 0.35 -14.10 18.29
N ARG A 93 -0.84 -14.56 18.72
CA ARG A 93 -1.82 -15.22 17.84
C ARG A 93 -2.22 -14.30 16.68
N LEU A 94 -2.44 -13.02 16.95
CA LEU A 94 -2.76 -12.02 15.93
C LEU A 94 -1.66 -11.95 14.86
N PHE A 95 -0.40 -11.76 15.27
CA PHE A 95 0.70 -11.63 14.31
C PHE A 95 0.94 -12.92 13.54
N ARG A 96 0.71 -14.07 14.14
CA ARG A 96 0.80 -15.38 13.48
C ARG A 96 -0.27 -15.50 12.39
N LEU A 97 -1.51 -15.11 12.70
CA LEU A 97 -2.62 -15.12 11.73
C LEU A 97 -2.34 -14.16 10.58
N LEU A 98 -1.92 -12.93 10.89
CA LEU A 98 -1.58 -11.94 9.85
C LEU A 98 -0.49 -12.49 8.91
N THR A 99 0.57 -13.09 9.49
CA THR A 99 1.67 -13.67 8.70
C THR A 99 1.14 -14.74 7.74
N GLN A 100 0.32 -15.68 8.23
CA GLN A 100 -0.24 -16.77 7.43
C GLN A 100 -1.13 -16.22 6.31
N ARG A 101 -2.02 -15.28 6.64
CA ARG A 101 -2.96 -14.76 5.64
C ARG A 101 -2.24 -13.92 4.58
N ILE A 102 -1.34 -13.06 4.97
CA ILE A 102 -0.60 -12.20 4.03
C ILE A 102 0.28 -13.05 3.11
N ALA A 103 0.98 -14.05 3.65
CA ALA A 103 1.80 -14.97 2.84
C ALA A 103 0.95 -15.68 1.77
N PHE A 104 -0.25 -16.13 2.14
CA PHE A 104 -1.18 -16.76 1.18
C PHE A 104 -1.65 -15.75 0.12
N LEU A 105 -2.16 -14.60 0.55
CA LEU A 105 -2.77 -13.62 -0.35
C LEU A 105 -1.76 -13.08 -1.38
N THR A 106 -0.52 -12.82 -0.96
CA THR A 106 0.51 -12.29 -1.87
C THR A 106 1.00 -13.33 -2.89
N GLN A 107 0.86 -14.62 -2.59
CA GLN A 107 1.20 -15.69 -3.54
C GLN A 107 0.02 -16.09 -4.42
N GLY A 108 -1.20 -15.90 -3.94
CA GLY A 108 -2.40 -16.32 -4.66
C GLY A 108 -2.55 -17.83 -4.72
N GLY A 109 -3.58 -18.28 -5.43
CA GLY A 109 -3.86 -19.70 -5.58
C GLY A 109 -5.35 -19.99 -5.65
N PRO A 110 -5.73 -21.27 -5.61
CA PRO A 110 -7.16 -21.62 -5.62
C PRO A 110 -7.85 -21.08 -4.36
N ALA A 111 -9.05 -20.58 -4.54
CA ALA A 111 -9.87 -20.12 -3.42
C ALA A 111 -10.15 -21.32 -2.49
N PRO A 112 -10.13 -21.14 -1.16
CA PRO A 112 -10.39 -22.24 -0.23
C PRO A 112 -11.80 -22.82 -0.40
N ASP A 113 -11.89 -24.14 -0.40
CA ASP A 113 -13.17 -24.86 -0.46
C ASP A 113 -14.00 -24.63 0.80
N THR A 114 -15.32 -24.62 0.62
CA THR A 114 -16.28 -24.64 1.72
C THR A 114 -17.02 -25.97 1.65
N PRO A 115 -16.46 -27.02 2.26
CA PRO A 115 -17.02 -28.37 2.09
C PRO A 115 -18.41 -28.55 2.70
N ASN A 116 -18.79 -27.72 3.67
CA ASN A 116 -20.12 -27.77 4.26
C ASN A 116 -20.85 -26.43 3.96
N PRO A 117 -21.83 -26.42 3.05
CA PRO A 117 -22.51 -25.18 2.66
C PRO A 117 -23.38 -24.56 3.76
N ARG A 118 -23.55 -25.25 4.89
CA ARG A 118 -24.24 -24.67 6.06
C ARG A 118 -23.32 -23.80 6.91
N LEU A 119 -22.01 -23.82 6.64
CA LEU A 119 -21.04 -22.95 7.30
C LEU A 119 -20.74 -21.74 6.43
N PRO A 120 -20.27 -20.64 7.03
CA PRO A 120 -19.84 -19.49 6.24
C PRO A 120 -18.74 -19.88 5.24
N PRO A 121 -18.73 -19.29 4.04
CA PRO A 121 -17.67 -19.59 3.07
C PRO A 121 -16.30 -19.20 3.63
N MET A 122 -15.28 -19.93 3.19
CA MET A 122 -13.91 -19.72 3.69
C MET A 122 -13.29 -18.42 3.20
N ASP A 123 -13.86 -17.83 2.12
CA ASP A 123 -13.35 -16.59 1.54
C ASP A 123 -14.52 -15.70 1.05
N SER A 124 -14.22 -14.49 0.59
CA SER A 124 -15.25 -13.53 0.17
C SER A 124 -15.92 -13.88 -1.17
N GLY A 125 -15.24 -14.66 -2.00
CA GLY A 125 -15.69 -15.03 -3.34
C GLY A 125 -15.57 -13.94 -4.41
N ILE A 126 -15.15 -12.72 -4.05
CA ILE A 126 -15.16 -11.61 -5.02
C ILE A 126 -14.07 -11.72 -6.11
N LEU A 127 -13.03 -12.53 -5.86
CA LEU A 127 -12.01 -12.78 -6.89
C LEU A 127 -12.27 -14.07 -7.68
N GLY A 128 -13.38 -14.78 -7.39
CA GLY A 128 -13.73 -16.03 -8.07
C GLY A 128 -12.98 -17.23 -7.51
N ALA A 129 -12.89 -18.30 -8.33
CA ALA A 129 -12.31 -19.57 -7.92
C ALA A 129 -10.78 -19.56 -7.81
N TRP A 130 -10.14 -18.52 -8.31
CA TRP A 130 -8.67 -18.38 -8.27
C TRP A 130 -8.32 -16.98 -7.77
N ILE A 131 -7.64 -16.92 -6.63
CA ILE A 131 -7.19 -15.66 -6.03
C ILE A 131 -5.89 -15.26 -6.73
N ALA A 132 -5.97 -14.26 -7.60
CA ALA A 132 -4.80 -13.74 -8.30
C ALA A 132 -3.92 -12.96 -7.31
N PRO A 133 -2.60 -13.09 -7.38
CA PRO A 133 -1.70 -12.31 -6.51
C PRO A 133 -1.70 -10.80 -6.84
N ASP A 134 -1.89 -10.42 -8.09
CA ASP A 134 -2.19 -9.06 -8.55
C ASP A 134 -1.19 -8.01 -8.04
N ASN A 135 0.09 -8.38 -7.97
CA ASN A 135 1.15 -7.48 -7.49
C ASN A 135 0.89 -6.99 -6.05
N LEU A 136 0.17 -7.79 -5.24
CA LEU A 136 -0.28 -7.40 -3.90
C LEU A 136 0.89 -7.27 -2.93
N THR A 137 0.91 -6.17 -2.20
CA THR A 137 1.72 -6.01 -0.98
C THR A 137 0.81 -5.67 0.19
N MET A 138 1.11 -6.25 1.34
CA MET A 138 0.42 -5.95 2.59
C MET A 138 1.48 -5.68 3.66
N THR A 139 1.69 -4.41 3.95
CA THR A 139 2.73 -3.95 4.88
C THR A 139 2.10 -3.69 6.24
N VAL A 140 2.67 -4.30 7.28
CA VAL A 140 2.14 -4.22 8.65
C VAL A 140 3.05 -3.30 9.47
N SER A 141 2.46 -2.30 10.10
CA SER A 141 3.19 -1.41 11.03
C SER A 141 2.42 -1.26 12.33
N VAL A 142 3.14 -0.92 13.40
CA VAL A 142 2.59 -0.82 14.75
C VAL A 142 2.65 0.64 15.23
N GLY A 143 1.59 1.07 15.89
CA GLY A 143 1.50 2.41 16.46
C GLY A 143 2.04 2.48 17.88
N HIS A 144 2.23 3.72 18.36
CA HIS A 144 2.74 3.98 19.70
C HIS A 144 1.88 3.30 20.78
N SER A 145 0.56 3.31 20.61
CA SER A 145 -0.38 2.79 21.60
C SER A 145 -0.28 1.27 21.79
N LEU A 146 0.36 0.53 20.88
CA LEU A 146 0.60 -0.90 21.08
C LEU A 146 1.61 -1.16 22.20
N PHE A 147 2.45 -0.18 22.53
CA PHE A 147 3.51 -0.29 23.54
C PHE A 147 3.06 0.20 24.91
N ASP A 148 1.78 0.13 25.20
CA ASP A 148 1.22 0.45 26.52
C ASP A 148 1.37 -0.76 27.47
N GLU A 149 0.66 -0.74 28.57
CA GLU A 149 0.78 -1.72 29.67
C GLU A 149 0.17 -3.09 29.33
N ARG A 150 -0.70 -3.17 28.31
CA ARG A 150 -1.49 -4.38 28.00
C ARG A 150 -0.62 -5.61 27.72
N PHE A 151 0.54 -5.42 27.10
CA PHE A 151 1.35 -6.53 26.56
C PHE A 151 2.76 -6.60 27.18
N GLY A 152 3.08 -5.73 28.13
CA GLY A 152 4.41 -5.69 28.74
C GLY A 152 5.50 -5.32 27.74
N LEU A 153 5.21 -4.43 26.79
CA LEU A 153 6.12 -4.02 25.72
C LEU A 153 6.61 -2.58 25.84
N ALA A 154 6.26 -1.87 26.90
CA ALA A 154 6.57 -0.45 27.04
C ALA A 154 8.08 -0.16 26.91
N ASP A 155 8.94 -1.03 27.44
CA ASP A 155 10.40 -0.90 27.38
C ASP A 155 10.98 -1.31 26.01
N LYS A 156 10.15 -1.82 25.11
CA LYS A 156 10.56 -2.28 23.77
C LYS A 156 10.17 -1.29 22.65
N ALA A 157 9.47 -0.21 22.98
CA ALA A 157 9.01 0.76 21.99
C ALA A 157 10.19 1.32 21.18
N PRO A 158 10.03 1.51 19.85
CA PRO A 158 11.01 2.28 19.08
C PRO A 158 11.12 3.69 19.67
N LYS A 159 12.34 4.18 19.83
CA LYS A 159 12.60 5.38 20.65
C LYS A 159 11.98 6.66 20.08
N LYS A 160 11.82 6.75 18.77
CA LYS A 160 11.23 7.93 18.11
C LYS A 160 9.74 7.76 17.82
N LEU A 161 9.15 6.59 18.12
CA LEU A 161 7.73 6.36 17.91
C LEU A 161 6.92 7.07 18.97
N GLN A 162 6.05 7.98 18.54
CA GLN A 162 5.26 8.82 19.43
C GLN A 162 3.85 9.02 18.85
N PRO A 163 2.87 9.42 19.64
CA PRO A 163 1.58 9.84 19.10
C PRO A 163 1.76 10.97 18.10
N MET A 164 0.93 10.97 17.05
CA MET A 164 1.01 12.04 16.06
C MET A 164 0.75 13.40 16.70
N THR A 165 1.71 14.30 16.56
CA THR A 165 1.61 15.66 17.07
C THR A 165 0.76 16.52 16.14
N ARG A 166 0.15 17.54 16.68
CA ARG A 166 -0.63 18.52 15.93
C ARG A 166 0.27 19.67 15.45
N PHE A 167 0.16 20.01 14.17
CA PHE A 167 0.85 21.14 13.57
C PHE A 167 -0.13 22.30 13.39
N PRO A 168 0.37 23.54 13.21
CA PRO A 168 -0.52 24.71 13.14
C PRO A 168 -1.62 24.64 12.09
N ASN A 169 -1.33 24.07 10.92
CA ASN A 169 -2.32 23.93 9.83
C ASN A 169 -3.30 22.77 10.04
N ASP A 170 -3.09 21.90 11.00
CA ASP A 170 -3.87 20.66 11.15
C ASP A 170 -5.31 20.95 11.63
N SER A 171 -6.25 20.22 11.04
CA SER A 171 -7.66 20.17 11.45
C SER A 171 -8.04 18.71 11.74
N LEU A 172 -7.32 18.10 12.69
CA LEU A 172 -7.39 16.65 12.94
C LEU A 172 -8.76 16.23 13.49
N ASP A 173 -9.35 15.24 12.84
CA ASP A 173 -10.51 14.51 13.34
C ASP A 173 -9.99 13.28 14.11
N ALA A 174 -10.29 13.22 15.40
CA ALA A 174 -9.83 12.12 16.27
C ALA A 174 -10.24 10.74 15.74
N ALA A 175 -11.38 10.65 15.05
CA ALA A 175 -11.85 9.40 14.46
C ALA A 175 -10.97 8.91 13.29
N LEU A 176 -10.14 9.79 12.74
CA LEU A 176 -9.23 9.47 11.62
C LEU A 176 -7.78 9.40 12.06
N CYS A 177 -7.50 9.38 13.38
CA CYS A 177 -6.15 9.49 13.91
C CYS A 177 -5.72 8.23 14.65
N HIS A 178 -4.42 7.92 14.55
CA HIS A 178 -3.72 6.89 15.31
C HIS A 178 -4.20 5.47 15.01
N GLY A 179 -3.89 4.54 15.88
CA GLY A 179 -4.21 3.12 15.81
C GLY A 179 -3.10 2.30 16.43
N ASP A 180 -3.45 1.14 16.98
CA ASP A 180 -2.46 0.19 17.50
C ASP A 180 -1.66 -0.45 16.35
N LEU A 181 -2.32 -0.63 15.21
CA LEU A 181 -1.74 -1.30 14.04
C LEU A 181 -2.25 -0.60 12.78
N LEU A 182 -1.38 -0.45 11.79
CA LEU A 182 -1.76 0.04 10.45
C LEU A 182 -1.40 -1.02 9.41
N LEU A 183 -2.36 -1.31 8.54
CA LEU A 183 -2.17 -2.19 7.40
C LEU A 183 -2.21 -1.35 6.13
N GLN A 184 -1.12 -1.38 5.36
CA GLN A 184 -1.03 -0.73 4.04
C GLN A 184 -1.17 -1.81 2.98
N ILE A 185 -2.29 -1.81 2.27
CA ILE A 185 -2.61 -2.81 1.24
C ILE A 185 -2.51 -2.12 -0.12
N CYS A 186 -1.65 -2.62 -1.01
CA CYS A 186 -1.52 -2.08 -2.37
C CYS A 186 -1.58 -3.22 -3.39
N ALA A 187 -2.28 -2.99 -4.50
CA ALA A 187 -2.40 -3.97 -5.59
C ALA A 187 -2.67 -3.25 -6.91
N ASN A 188 -2.60 -4.01 -8.02
CA ASN A 188 -2.92 -3.42 -9.32
C ASN A 188 -4.41 -3.08 -9.44
N THR A 189 -5.29 -3.82 -8.74
CA THR A 189 -6.74 -3.59 -8.82
C THR A 189 -7.37 -3.38 -7.43
N GLN A 190 -8.47 -2.66 -7.40
CA GLN A 190 -9.18 -2.33 -6.18
C GLN A 190 -9.88 -3.55 -5.57
N ASP A 191 -10.40 -4.46 -6.39
CA ASP A 191 -11.07 -5.68 -5.90
C ASP A 191 -10.09 -6.57 -5.10
N THR A 192 -8.84 -6.67 -5.54
CA THR A 192 -7.80 -7.38 -4.78
C THR A 192 -7.56 -6.73 -3.41
N VAL A 193 -7.48 -5.41 -3.36
CA VAL A 193 -7.27 -4.67 -2.11
C VAL A 193 -8.46 -4.90 -1.15
N ILE A 194 -9.68 -4.84 -1.67
CA ILE A 194 -10.92 -5.09 -0.88
C ILE A 194 -10.94 -6.54 -0.37
N HIS A 195 -10.61 -7.49 -1.24
CA HIS A 195 -10.55 -8.91 -0.88
C HIS A 195 -9.55 -9.15 0.26
N ALA A 196 -8.36 -8.55 0.14
CA ALA A 196 -7.29 -8.71 1.15
C ALA A 196 -7.73 -8.18 2.51
N LEU A 197 -8.36 -7.01 2.56
CA LEU A 197 -8.88 -6.46 3.82
C LEU A 197 -9.96 -7.36 4.42
N ARG A 198 -10.91 -7.83 3.59
CA ARG A 198 -12.00 -8.70 4.06
C ARG A 198 -11.47 -10.02 4.60
N ASP A 199 -10.42 -10.56 3.98
CA ASP A 199 -9.76 -11.78 4.45
C ASP A 199 -9.17 -11.57 5.86
N VAL A 200 -8.45 -10.47 6.07
CA VAL A 200 -7.87 -10.16 7.39
C VAL A 200 -8.98 -10.05 8.43
N ILE A 201 -10.02 -9.25 8.17
CA ILE A 201 -11.12 -9.04 9.13
C ILE A 201 -11.82 -10.36 9.45
N LYS A 202 -12.07 -11.19 8.44
CA LYS A 202 -12.73 -12.49 8.61
C LYS A 202 -11.95 -13.42 9.57
N HIS A 203 -10.61 -13.35 9.50
CA HIS A 203 -9.77 -14.26 10.29
C HIS A 203 -9.36 -13.70 11.66
N THR A 204 -9.70 -12.43 11.94
CA THR A 204 -9.32 -11.77 13.21
C THR A 204 -10.51 -11.09 13.90
N PRO A 205 -11.70 -11.75 13.97
CA PRO A 205 -12.89 -11.06 14.49
C PRO A 205 -12.81 -10.68 15.97
N ASP A 206 -12.02 -11.43 16.74
CA ASP A 206 -11.81 -11.23 18.17
C ASP A 206 -10.50 -10.49 18.51
N LEU A 207 -9.71 -10.14 17.50
CA LEU A 207 -8.37 -9.58 17.71
C LEU A 207 -8.20 -8.17 17.17
N LEU A 208 -8.99 -7.77 16.15
CA LEU A 208 -8.88 -6.47 15.49
C LEU A 208 -10.25 -5.81 15.33
N SER A 209 -10.27 -4.51 15.57
CA SER A 209 -11.40 -3.65 15.22
C SER A 209 -10.90 -2.52 14.32
N VAL A 210 -11.57 -2.28 13.20
CA VAL A 210 -11.20 -1.18 12.30
C VAL A 210 -11.45 0.14 13.00
N ARG A 211 -10.41 0.97 13.09
CA ARG A 211 -10.49 2.32 13.66
C ARG A 211 -10.81 3.35 12.57
N TRP A 212 -10.05 3.35 11.48
CA TRP A 212 -10.33 4.16 10.28
C TRP A 212 -9.76 3.49 9.05
N LYS A 213 -10.29 3.88 7.90
CA LYS A 213 -9.88 3.34 6.60
C LYS A 213 -9.91 4.46 5.57
N ARG A 214 -8.93 4.47 4.67
CA ARG A 214 -8.88 5.37 3.51
C ARG A 214 -8.35 4.63 2.29
N GLU A 215 -9.02 4.81 1.16
CA GLU A 215 -8.60 4.24 -0.12
C GLU A 215 -7.95 5.33 -0.98
N GLY A 216 -6.96 4.94 -1.77
CA GLY A 216 -6.27 5.84 -2.65
C GLY A 216 -5.89 5.20 -3.97
N PHE A 217 -5.53 6.03 -4.93
CA PHE A 217 -5.17 5.60 -6.28
C PHE A 217 -4.08 6.48 -6.85
N ILE A 218 -3.35 5.95 -7.82
CA ILE A 218 -2.55 6.73 -8.77
C ILE A 218 -3.04 6.38 -10.18
N SER A 219 -2.64 7.19 -11.16
CA SER A 219 -3.03 6.89 -12.54
C SER A 219 -2.49 5.52 -12.97
N ASP A 220 -3.27 4.85 -13.80
CA ASP A 220 -2.91 3.54 -14.33
C ASP A 220 -1.60 3.59 -15.13
N SER A 221 -1.35 4.67 -15.87
CA SER A 221 -0.09 4.85 -16.60
C SER A 221 1.11 4.92 -15.65
N ALA A 222 1.01 5.71 -14.58
CA ALA A 222 2.08 5.82 -13.59
C ALA A 222 2.35 4.46 -12.92
N ALA A 223 1.29 3.74 -12.55
CA ALA A 223 1.42 2.40 -11.93
C ALA A 223 2.12 1.41 -12.88
N ARG A 224 1.68 1.38 -14.15
CA ARG A 224 2.29 0.48 -15.15
C ARG A 224 3.73 0.85 -15.50
N SER A 225 4.10 2.09 -15.30
CA SER A 225 5.48 2.54 -15.54
C SER A 225 6.48 1.94 -14.56
N LYS A 226 5.99 1.38 -13.43
CA LYS A 226 6.80 0.78 -12.36
C LYS A 226 7.87 1.75 -11.84
N GLY A 227 7.44 2.99 -11.57
CA GLY A 227 8.29 4.04 -11.00
C GLY A 227 9.05 4.87 -12.00
N LYS A 228 8.89 4.64 -13.30
CA LYS A 228 9.54 5.47 -14.34
C LYS A 228 8.78 6.78 -14.58
N GLU A 229 7.50 6.80 -14.34
CA GLU A 229 6.66 7.98 -14.45
C GLU A 229 6.23 8.44 -13.06
N THR A 230 6.43 9.70 -12.74
CA THR A 230 6.01 10.27 -11.46
C THR A 230 4.49 10.51 -11.48
N PRO A 231 3.74 9.98 -10.48
CA PRO A 231 2.31 10.24 -10.42
C PRO A 231 1.98 11.73 -10.28
N ILE A 232 0.82 12.11 -10.80
CA ILE A 232 0.28 13.47 -10.66
C ILE A 232 -0.79 13.44 -9.57
N ASN A 233 -0.70 14.34 -8.59
CA ASN A 233 -1.69 14.46 -7.52
C ASN A 233 -2.91 15.28 -7.96
N LEU A 234 -3.91 15.41 -7.10
CA LEU A 234 -5.17 16.09 -7.45
C LEU A 234 -5.06 17.63 -7.47
N LEU A 235 -3.90 18.19 -7.16
CA LEU A 235 -3.60 19.60 -7.43
C LEU A 235 -2.96 19.79 -8.82
N GLY A 236 -2.74 18.69 -9.56
CA GLY A 236 -2.21 18.70 -10.91
C GLY A 236 -0.69 18.74 -11.00
N PHE A 237 0.01 18.48 -9.90
CA PHE A 237 1.48 18.51 -9.86
C PHE A 237 2.05 17.11 -9.68
N LYS A 238 3.22 16.86 -10.25
CA LYS A 238 3.97 15.62 -10.08
C LYS A 238 4.40 15.46 -8.63
N ASP A 239 4.17 14.30 -8.05
CA ASP A 239 4.38 14.04 -6.62
C ASP A 239 5.23 12.79 -6.43
N GLY A 240 6.48 12.99 -6.10
CA GLY A 240 7.46 11.91 -5.94
C GLY A 240 8.77 12.13 -6.68
N THR A 241 8.84 13.16 -7.52
CA THR A 241 10.02 13.47 -8.36
C THR A 241 11.33 13.47 -7.56
N ALA A 242 11.32 14.03 -6.35
CA ALA A 242 12.51 14.17 -5.51
C ALA A 242 12.74 12.99 -4.56
N ASN A 243 12.03 11.89 -4.74
CA ASN A 243 12.32 10.67 -3.95
C ASN A 243 13.74 10.19 -4.21
N PRO A 244 14.46 9.76 -3.17
CA PRO A 244 15.76 9.12 -3.39
C PRO A 244 15.58 7.83 -4.19
N PRO A 245 16.57 7.48 -5.04
CA PRO A 245 16.45 6.29 -5.89
C PRO A 245 16.44 4.99 -5.06
N SER A 246 15.33 4.27 -5.12
CA SER A 246 15.08 3.08 -4.30
C SER A 246 16.03 1.91 -4.59
N HIS A 247 16.70 1.93 -5.73
CA HIS A 247 17.66 0.88 -6.11
C HIS A 247 19.06 1.11 -5.49
N ASP A 248 19.30 2.28 -4.91
CA ASP A 248 20.57 2.59 -4.22
C ASP A 248 20.46 2.10 -2.76
N SER A 249 20.93 0.89 -2.51
CA SER A 249 20.81 0.26 -1.19
C SER A 249 21.57 1.04 -0.10
N ALA A 250 22.73 1.58 -0.43
CA ALA A 250 23.52 2.37 0.53
C ALA A 250 22.81 3.66 0.92
N LEU A 251 22.10 4.28 -0.02
CA LEU A 251 21.29 5.45 0.27
C LEU A 251 20.04 5.06 1.06
N MET A 252 19.42 3.91 0.74
CA MET A 252 18.25 3.42 1.49
C MET A 252 18.61 3.13 2.95
N ASP A 253 19.79 2.60 3.22
CA ASP A 253 20.29 2.41 4.60
C ASP A 253 20.44 3.74 5.36
N LYS A 254 20.76 4.81 4.65
CA LYS A 254 20.90 6.16 5.25
C LYS A 254 19.57 6.89 5.40
N VAL A 255 18.59 6.56 4.58
CA VAL A 255 17.33 7.33 4.50
C VAL A 255 16.18 6.57 5.16
N VAL A 256 16.03 5.28 4.84
CA VAL A 256 14.81 4.52 5.12
C VAL A 256 14.96 3.56 6.30
N TRP A 257 16.04 2.78 6.32
CA TRP A 257 16.13 1.64 7.25
C TRP A 257 16.86 2.00 8.54
N VAL A 258 16.31 1.55 9.66
CA VAL A 258 17.02 1.59 10.95
C VAL A 258 18.20 0.64 10.87
N THR A 259 19.38 1.14 11.21
CA THR A 259 20.65 0.36 11.18
C THR A 259 21.14 0.08 12.60
N ALA A 260 22.04 -0.89 12.72
CA ALA A 260 22.49 -1.39 14.03
C ALA A 260 23.33 -0.37 14.82
N ASP A 261 23.86 0.66 14.16
CA ASP A 261 24.64 1.72 14.81
C ASP A 261 23.76 2.84 15.38
N GLN A 262 22.45 2.79 15.16
CA GLN A 262 21.51 3.77 15.72
C GLN A 262 21.14 3.39 17.17
N ASP A 263 20.81 4.39 17.96
CA ASP A 263 20.37 4.19 19.35
C ASP A 263 18.89 3.78 19.37
N GLU A 264 18.63 2.53 18.94
CA GLU A 264 17.30 1.95 18.84
C GLU A 264 17.30 0.52 19.41
N PRO A 265 16.15 0.00 19.85
CA PRO A 265 16.09 -1.41 20.27
C PRO A 265 16.52 -2.35 19.16
N ALA A 266 17.25 -3.41 19.48
CA ALA A 266 17.86 -4.31 18.48
C ALA A 266 16.86 -4.91 17.50
N TRP A 267 15.59 -5.12 17.93
CA TRP A 267 14.55 -5.70 17.07
C TRP A 267 14.10 -4.75 15.95
N THR A 268 14.39 -3.44 16.08
CA THR A 268 13.98 -2.44 15.08
C THR A 268 14.90 -2.41 13.85
N VAL A 269 16.09 -3.03 13.94
CA VAL A 269 17.06 -3.01 12.84
C VAL A 269 16.44 -3.62 11.58
N GLY A 270 16.58 -2.91 10.45
CA GLY A 270 15.95 -3.28 9.18
C GLY A 270 14.52 -2.82 9.05
N GLY A 271 13.95 -2.23 10.11
CA GLY A 271 12.63 -1.59 10.07
C GLY A 271 12.70 -0.14 9.62
N SER A 272 11.56 0.55 9.71
CA SER A 272 11.44 1.94 9.27
C SER A 272 10.29 2.63 10.00
N TYR A 273 10.45 3.91 10.27
CA TYR A 273 9.36 4.76 10.76
C TYR A 273 8.46 5.17 9.59
N GLN A 274 7.16 5.14 9.82
CA GLN A 274 6.16 5.57 8.86
C GLN A 274 5.36 6.75 9.42
N ALA A 275 5.24 7.81 8.62
CA ALA A 275 4.22 8.83 8.88
C ALA A 275 3.14 8.70 7.80
N ALA A 276 1.90 8.58 8.24
CA ALA A 276 0.72 8.59 7.37
C ALA A 276 -0.09 9.84 7.69
N ARG A 277 -0.47 10.61 6.65
CA ARG A 277 -1.26 11.83 6.83
C ARG A 277 -2.40 11.82 5.80
N ILE A 278 -3.62 12.03 6.27
CA ILE A 278 -4.78 12.23 5.40
C ILE A 278 -4.88 13.74 5.20
N ILE A 279 -4.61 14.20 3.98
CA ILE A 279 -4.54 15.63 3.67
C ILE A 279 -5.69 15.97 2.72
N GLN A 280 -6.68 16.72 3.21
CA GLN A 280 -7.80 17.18 2.40
C GLN A 280 -7.37 18.37 1.55
N PHE A 281 -7.81 18.41 0.29
CA PHE A 281 -7.54 19.49 -0.65
C PHE A 281 -8.79 20.33 -0.88
N HIS A 282 -8.64 21.65 -0.85
CA HIS A 282 -9.69 22.60 -1.24
C HIS A 282 -9.62 22.84 -2.74
N VAL A 283 -10.00 21.81 -3.52
CA VAL A 283 -9.78 21.78 -4.96
C VAL A 283 -10.56 22.89 -5.70
N GLU A 284 -11.76 23.23 -5.22
CA GLU A 284 -12.55 24.30 -5.85
C GLU A 284 -11.85 25.66 -5.74
N PHE A 285 -11.17 25.92 -4.63
CA PHE A 285 -10.37 27.13 -4.45
C PHE A 285 -9.11 27.06 -5.30
N TRP A 286 -8.41 25.91 -5.24
CA TRP A 286 -7.21 25.69 -6.05
C TRP A 286 -7.45 25.89 -7.55
N ASP A 287 -8.56 25.39 -8.07
CA ASP A 287 -8.88 25.46 -9.51
C ASP A 287 -9.15 26.89 -10.00
N ARG A 288 -9.41 27.83 -9.07
CA ARG A 288 -9.59 29.25 -9.39
C ARG A 288 -8.31 30.08 -9.20
N THR A 289 -7.26 29.46 -8.68
CA THR A 289 -5.97 30.13 -8.43
C THR A 289 -5.20 30.23 -9.75
N PRO A 290 -4.66 31.41 -10.10
CA PRO A 290 -3.92 31.57 -11.36
C PRO A 290 -2.75 30.59 -11.48
N LEU A 291 -2.50 30.10 -12.70
CA LEU A 291 -1.44 29.13 -12.98
C LEU A 291 -0.07 29.59 -12.46
N LYS A 292 0.28 30.85 -12.69
CA LYS A 292 1.55 31.40 -12.20
C LYS A 292 1.67 31.26 -10.69
N GLU A 293 0.59 31.57 -9.97
CA GLU A 293 0.56 31.45 -8.51
C GLU A 293 0.69 29.99 -8.07
N GLN A 294 -0.05 29.07 -8.69
CA GLN A 294 0.08 27.63 -8.40
C GLN A 294 1.54 27.18 -8.56
N GLN A 295 2.19 27.58 -9.63
CA GLN A 295 3.58 27.21 -9.91
C GLN A 295 4.56 27.84 -8.92
N THR A 296 4.32 29.08 -8.52
CA THR A 296 5.15 29.76 -7.50
C THR A 296 5.03 29.06 -6.14
N ILE A 297 3.81 28.69 -5.74
CA ILE A 297 3.55 27.98 -4.48
C ILE A 297 4.33 26.66 -4.43
N PHE A 298 4.30 25.88 -5.50
CA PHE A 298 5.05 24.63 -5.53
C PHE A 298 6.55 24.83 -5.78
N GLY A 299 6.91 25.79 -6.63
CA GLY A 299 8.29 25.97 -7.10
C GLY A 299 8.58 25.19 -8.38
N ARG A 300 7.52 24.70 -9.07
CA ARG A 300 7.64 23.85 -10.27
C ARG A 300 6.67 24.29 -11.35
N ASP A 301 7.06 24.05 -12.59
CA ASP A 301 6.15 24.12 -13.73
C ASP A 301 5.12 22.98 -13.67
N LYS A 302 3.85 23.33 -13.84
CA LYS A 302 2.74 22.39 -13.64
C LYS A 302 2.74 21.23 -14.66
N HIS A 303 3.10 21.52 -15.91
CA HIS A 303 3.00 20.53 -16.99
C HIS A 303 4.24 19.63 -17.07
N SER A 304 5.42 20.25 -17.09
CA SER A 304 6.68 19.49 -17.21
C SER A 304 7.14 18.88 -15.90
N GLY A 305 6.75 19.48 -14.75
CA GLY A 305 7.25 19.10 -13.44
C GLY A 305 8.64 19.66 -13.14
N ALA A 306 9.25 20.39 -14.07
CA ALA A 306 10.59 20.97 -13.90
C ALA A 306 10.58 22.02 -12.78
N PRO A 307 11.65 22.11 -11.98
CA PRO A 307 11.79 23.27 -11.08
C PRO A 307 11.74 24.56 -11.90
N LEU A 308 11.15 25.61 -11.36
CA LEU A 308 11.03 26.89 -12.08
C LEU A 308 12.41 27.35 -12.52
N GLY A 309 12.50 27.87 -13.75
CA GLY A 309 13.76 28.27 -14.35
C GLY A 309 14.57 27.15 -14.98
N MET A 310 14.08 25.88 -14.88
CA MET A 310 14.75 24.71 -15.43
C MET A 310 13.90 24.04 -16.51
N LYS A 311 14.43 22.98 -17.17
CA LYS A 311 13.79 22.39 -18.35
C LYS A 311 13.17 21.02 -18.08
N ASN A 312 13.79 20.22 -17.22
CA ASN A 312 13.40 18.80 -17.04
C ASN A 312 12.92 18.55 -15.62
N GLU A 313 11.99 17.62 -15.49
CA GLU A 313 11.40 17.22 -14.19
C GLU A 313 12.46 16.93 -13.13
N HIS A 314 13.50 16.19 -13.50
CA HIS A 314 14.53 15.71 -12.56
C HIS A 314 15.75 16.65 -12.45
N ASP A 315 15.70 17.84 -13.05
CA ASP A 315 16.75 18.84 -12.84
C ASP A 315 16.80 19.22 -11.36
N THR A 316 18.01 19.44 -10.85
CA THR A 316 18.22 19.72 -9.42
C THR A 316 18.48 21.23 -9.24
N PRO A 317 17.60 21.94 -8.53
CA PRO A 317 17.85 23.36 -8.29
C PRO A 317 19.05 23.57 -7.36
N ASP A 318 19.83 24.61 -7.67
CA ASP A 318 20.93 25.09 -6.85
C ASP A 318 20.52 26.43 -6.23
N TYR A 319 20.01 26.36 -5.03
CA TYR A 319 19.45 27.54 -4.34
C TYR A 319 20.53 28.59 -3.96
N SER A 320 21.80 28.20 -3.96
CA SER A 320 22.90 29.16 -3.71
C SER A 320 22.98 30.20 -4.82
N LYS A 321 22.48 29.87 -6.01
CA LYS A 321 22.42 30.81 -7.16
C LYS A 321 21.17 31.66 -7.20
N ASP A 322 20.24 31.41 -6.27
CA ASP A 322 18.97 32.15 -6.16
C ASP A 322 18.70 32.49 -4.68
N PRO A 323 19.64 33.17 -4.00
CA PRO A 323 19.51 33.40 -2.56
C PRO A 323 18.30 34.25 -2.18
N GLY A 324 17.86 35.13 -3.09
CA GLY A 324 16.68 35.98 -2.89
C GLY A 324 15.36 35.32 -3.22
N GLY A 325 15.37 34.12 -3.83
CA GLY A 325 14.13 33.43 -4.21
C GLY A 325 13.40 34.10 -5.38
N GLU A 326 14.16 34.69 -6.31
CA GLU A 326 13.60 35.42 -7.48
C GLU A 326 13.09 34.46 -8.55
N VAL A 327 13.65 33.25 -8.62
CA VAL A 327 13.25 32.20 -9.56
C VAL A 327 12.36 31.19 -8.86
N ILE A 328 12.83 30.61 -7.73
CA ILE A 328 12.07 29.70 -6.91
C ILE A 328 11.89 30.35 -5.53
N ALA A 329 10.68 30.79 -5.24
CA ALA A 329 10.35 31.56 -4.04
C ALA A 329 10.89 30.91 -2.77
N LEU A 330 11.32 31.69 -1.79
CA LEU A 330 11.89 31.20 -0.55
C LEU A 330 10.91 30.32 0.23
N ASP A 331 9.63 30.63 0.12
CA ASP A 331 8.53 29.93 0.79
C ASP A 331 7.82 28.90 -0.11
N SER A 332 8.39 28.59 -1.27
CA SER A 332 7.83 27.57 -2.16
C SER A 332 7.98 26.18 -1.53
N HIS A 333 7.00 25.31 -1.80
CA HIS A 333 6.92 23.98 -1.21
C HIS A 333 8.23 23.17 -1.38
N ILE A 334 8.77 23.10 -2.61
CA ILE A 334 9.96 22.27 -2.86
C ILE A 334 11.22 22.83 -2.18
N ARG A 335 11.29 24.15 -2.02
CA ARG A 335 12.46 24.80 -1.39
C ARG A 335 12.45 24.61 0.13
N LEU A 336 11.28 24.76 0.74
CA LEU A 336 11.11 24.51 2.19
C LEU A 336 11.28 23.03 2.52
N ALA A 337 10.67 22.14 1.73
CA ALA A 337 10.72 20.70 2.00
C ALA A 337 12.15 20.14 1.90
N ASN A 338 12.93 20.65 0.93
CA ASN A 338 14.29 20.15 0.68
C ASN A 338 15.20 21.32 0.30
N PRO A 339 15.79 22.02 1.28
CA PRO A 339 16.71 23.15 1.00
C PRO A 339 18.01 22.75 0.32
N ARG A 340 18.30 21.47 0.21
CA ARG A 340 19.43 20.89 -0.57
C ARG A 340 20.80 21.33 -0.06
N THR A 341 20.92 21.52 1.25
CA THR A 341 22.22 21.74 1.90
C THR A 341 22.75 20.42 2.50
N PRO A 342 24.06 20.33 2.77
CA PRO A 342 24.59 19.11 3.41
C PRO A 342 23.87 18.76 4.72
N GLU A 343 23.50 19.75 5.51
CA GLU A 343 22.83 19.56 6.80
C GLU A 343 21.42 18.97 6.64
N THR A 344 20.74 19.30 5.53
CA THR A 344 19.36 18.84 5.30
C THR A 344 19.27 17.46 4.66
N GLN A 345 20.41 16.84 4.32
CA GLN A 345 20.43 15.45 3.82
C GLN A 345 19.87 14.47 4.84
N SER A 346 20.03 14.76 6.14
CA SER A 346 19.52 13.90 7.22
C SER A 346 17.99 13.87 7.29
N SER A 347 17.30 14.79 6.62
CA SER A 347 15.83 14.84 6.61
C SER A 347 15.20 14.27 5.34
N LEU A 348 15.98 13.62 4.49
CA LEU A 348 15.43 12.90 3.33
C LEU A 348 14.52 11.75 3.80
N MET A 349 13.51 11.46 2.99
CA MET A 349 12.55 10.38 3.25
C MET A 349 12.07 9.79 1.93
N MET A 350 11.60 8.55 1.96
CA MET A 350 10.93 7.92 0.82
C MET A 350 9.43 8.19 0.94
N ARG A 351 8.83 8.84 -0.06
CA ARG A 351 7.39 9.17 -0.06
C ARG A 351 6.63 8.24 -1.01
N ARG A 352 5.41 7.85 -0.59
CA ARG A 352 4.53 6.96 -1.34
C ARG A 352 3.11 7.52 -1.27
N GLY A 353 2.89 8.67 -1.90
CA GLY A 353 1.60 9.36 -1.88
C GLY A 353 0.59 8.75 -2.85
N TYR A 354 -0.70 8.78 -2.45
CA TYR A 354 -1.82 8.34 -3.29
C TYR A 354 -2.93 9.38 -3.20
N SER A 355 -3.61 9.63 -4.31
CA SER A 355 -4.79 10.49 -4.34
C SER A 355 -6.01 9.78 -3.76
N TYR A 356 -6.93 10.51 -3.14
CA TYR A 356 -8.24 9.95 -2.75
C TYR A 356 -9.37 10.87 -3.20
N SER A 357 -10.54 10.29 -3.44
CA SER A 357 -11.77 11.01 -3.78
C SER A 357 -12.95 10.22 -3.23
N LEU A 358 -13.66 10.79 -2.24
CA LEU A 358 -14.65 10.06 -1.44
C LEU A 358 -16.09 10.51 -1.65
N GLY A 359 -16.30 11.67 -2.21
CA GLY A 359 -17.66 12.20 -2.35
C GLY A 359 -17.71 13.68 -2.03
N VAL A 360 -18.62 14.07 -1.14
CA VAL A 360 -18.91 15.47 -0.82
C VAL A 360 -18.89 15.66 0.69
N THR A 361 -18.24 16.73 1.15
CA THR A 361 -18.22 17.13 2.56
C THR A 361 -19.61 17.67 3.01
N ASN A 362 -19.77 17.81 4.31
CA ASN A 362 -20.99 18.42 4.87
C ASN A 362 -21.19 19.87 4.39
N ALA A 363 -20.13 20.54 3.96
CA ALA A 363 -20.19 21.90 3.42
C ALA A 363 -20.48 21.94 1.91
N GLY A 364 -20.71 20.78 1.28
CA GLY A 364 -21.05 20.69 -0.14
C GLY A 364 -19.83 20.80 -1.08
N GLN A 365 -18.62 20.61 -0.55
CA GLN A 365 -17.37 20.64 -1.33
C GLN A 365 -16.93 19.20 -1.63
N LEU A 366 -16.11 19.04 -2.67
CA LEU A 366 -15.53 17.72 -3.00
C LEU A 366 -14.61 17.25 -1.87
N ASP A 367 -14.85 16.02 -1.37
CA ASP A 367 -14.00 15.40 -0.34
C ASP A 367 -12.90 14.60 -1.03
N MET A 368 -11.79 15.26 -1.30
CA MET A 368 -10.66 14.64 -1.97
C MET A 368 -9.33 15.22 -1.48
N GLY A 369 -8.25 14.54 -1.78
CA GLY A 369 -6.94 14.98 -1.32
C GLY A 369 -5.85 13.94 -1.54
N LEU A 370 -4.95 13.85 -0.58
CA LEU A 370 -3.76 13.01 -0.63
C LEU A 370 -3.66 12.13 0.62
N LEU A 371 -3.44 10.86 0.40
CA LEU A 371 -2.91 9.96 1.43
C LEU A 371 -1.39 10.07 1.34
N PHE A 372 -0.83 10.92 2.18
CA PHE A 372 0.62 11.10 2.26
C PHE A 372 1.18 10.00 3.13
N VAL A 373 2.13 9.24 2.60
CA VAL A 373 2.83 8.21 3.35
C VAL A 373 4.33 8.41 3.10
N CYS A 374 5.11 8.39 4.15
CA CYS A 374 6.56 8.44 4.01
C CYS A 374 7.27 7.51 5.00
N TYR A 375 8.48 7.11 4.61
CA TYR A 375 9.31 6.19 5.38
C TYR A 375 10.69 6.80 5.60
N GLN A 376 11.21 6.65 6.82
CA GLN A 376 12.51 7.16 7.23
C GLN A 376 13.05 6.36 8.41
N HIS A 377 14.38 6.33 8.52
CA HIS A 377 15.05 5.65 9.65
C HIS A 377 14.89 6.38 10.98
N ASP A 378 14.53 7.66 10.94
CA ASP A 378 14.38 8.53 12.13
C ASP A 378 13.22 9.49 11.89
N LEU A 379 12.14 9.34 12.65
CA LEU A 379 10.91 10.13 12.49
C LEU A 379 11.15 11.61 12.77
N GLU A 380 12.01 11.93 13.75
CA GLU A 380 12.31 13.31 14.15
C GLU A 380 13.11 14.04 13.07
N LYS A 381 14.17 13.40 12.58
CA LYS A 381 15.03 13.97 11.52
C LYS A 381 14.31 14.05 10.19
N GLY A 382 13.49 13.05 9.87
CA GLY A 382 12.72 12.99 8.63
C GLY A 382 11.47 13.82 8.67
N PHE A 383 10.32 13.18 8.83
CA PHE A 383 9.00 13.81 8.68
C PHE A 383 8.81 15.03 9.59
N LEU A 384 9.13 14.91 10.89
CA LEU A 384 8.87 16.01 11.83
C LEU A 384 9.67 17.26 11.47
N THR A 385 10.93 17.10 11.07
CA THR A 385 11.79 18.23 10.65
C THR A 385 11.26 18.88 9.38
N VAL A 386 10.89 18.08 8.37
CA VAL A 386 10.37 18.63 7.11
C VAL A 386 9.02 19.33 7.34
N GLN A 387 8.13 18.73 8.12
CA GLN A 387 6.82 19.34 8.39
C GLN A 387 6.97 20.67 9.13
N LYS A 388 7.94 20.79 10.04
CA LYS A 388 8.22 22.07 10.74
C LYS A 388 8.69 23.15 9.77
N ARG A 389 9.50 22.79 8.77
CA ARG A 389 9.92 23.75 7.72
C ARG A 389 8.74 24.22 6.88
N LEU A 390 7.76 23.34 6.66
CA LEU A 390 6.57 23.63 5.84
C LEU A 390 5.51 24.44 6.58
N ASN A 391 5.61 24.59 7.92
CA ASN A 391 4.64 25.37 8.68
C ASN A 391 4.60 26.81 8.17
N GLY A 392 3.43 27.27 7.74
CA GLY A 392 3.22 28.59 7.22
C GLY A 392 3.50 28.77 5.73
N GLU A 393 3.75 27.69 4.99
CA GLU A 393 3.90 27.76 3.53
C GLU A 393 2.58 28.18 2.86
N ALA A 394 2.70 28.79 1.68
CA ALA A 394 1.53 29.27 0.95
C ALA A 394 0.54 28.15 0.57
N LEU A 395 1.02 26.91 0.42
CA LEU A 395 0.18 25.76 0.08
C LEU A 395 -0.86 25.48 1.19
N GLU A 396 -0.61 25.89 2.44
CA GLU A 396 -1.54 25.66 3.57
C GLU A 396 -2.93 26.26 3.37
N GLU A 397 -3.07 27.25 2.49
CA GLU A 397 -4.38 27.81 2.13
C GLU A 397 -5.28 26.78 1.42
N TYR A 398 -4.66 25.81 0.75
CA TYR A 398 -5.34 24.86 -0.15
C TYR A 398 -5.38 23.44 0.41
N VAL A 399 -4.65 23.15 1.49
CA VAL A 399 -4.56 21.79 2.03
C VAL A 399 -4.76 21.80 3.54
N LYS A 400 -5.45 20.77 4.05
CA LYS A 400 -5.70 20.59 5.49
C LYS A 400 -5.46 19.14 5.88
N PRO A 401 -4.42 18.84 6.67
CA PRO A 401 -4.30 17.51 7.25
C PRO A 401 -5.42 17.27 8.27
N ILE A 402 -6.17 16.18 8.05
CA ILE A 402 -7.36 15.86 8.86
C ILE A 402 -7.20 14.56 9.66
N GLY A 403 -6.12 13.80 9.44
CA GLY A 403 -5.93 12.54 10.15
C GLY A 403 -4.60 11.88 9.82
N GLY A 404 -4.45 10.65 10.29
CA GLY A 404 -3.27 9.83 10.08
C GLY A 404 -2.66 9.34 11.39
N GLY A 405 -1.37 9.07 11.37
CA GLY A 405 -0.66 8.60 12.56
C GLY A 405 0.79 8.28 12.25
N TYR A 406 1.55 8.02 13.31
CA TYR A 406 2.94 7.56 13.19
C TYR A 406 2.99 6.09 13.59
N PHE A 407 3.74 5.32 12.80
CA PHE A 407 3.82 3.88 12.95
C PHE A 407 5.27 3.41 12.73
N PHE A 408 5.54 2.15 13.06
CA PHE A 408 6.85 1.52 12.86
C PHE A 408 6.68 0.14 12.21
N PHE A 409 7.48 -0.15 11.20
CA PHE A 409 7.52 -1.47 10.55
C PHE A 409 8.58 -2.35 11.16
N UNK A 410 8.31 -3.45 11.38
CA UNK A 410 9.28 -4.39 11.80
C UNK A 410 10.03 -4.90 10.59
N UNK A 411 11.07 -5.46 10.69
CA UNK A 411 11.83 -6.04 9.64
C UNK A 411 10.97 -6.87 8.80
N UNK A 412 10.90 -7.77 8.55
CA UNK A 412 10.07 -8.63 7.80
C UNK A 412 8.89 -9.09 8.62
N UNK A 413 8.12 -9.45 8.05
CA UNK A 413 6.95 -10.04 8.59
C UNK A 413 7.21 -11.32 9.32
N UNK A 414 8.15 -11.88 8.93
CA UNK A 414 8.56 -12.99 9.55
C UNK A 414 9.43 -12.73 10.73
N UNK A 415 9.89 -11.81 10.55
CA UNK A 415 10.62 -11.36 11.61
C UNK A 415 9.79 -10.96 12.77
N LEU A 416 8.70 -10.72 12.58
CA LEU A 416 7.79 -10.51 13.70
C LEU A 416 7.71 -11.74 14.62
N MET A 417 8.04 -12.89 14.15
CA MET A 417 7.97 -14.14 14.93
C MET A 417 9.31 -14.71 15.40
N LYS A 418 10.43 -14.39 14.74
CA LYS A 418 11.72 -15.02 15.09
C LYS A 418 12.71 -14.12 15.84
N ASN A 419 12.70 -12.81 15.64
CA ASN A 419 13.72 -11.92 16.23
C ASN A 419 13.14 -10.71 16.96
N THR A 420 11.87 -10.71 17.20
CA THR A 420 11.20 -9.59 17.83
C THR A 420 10.99 -9.83 19.32
N ILE A 421 10.57 -8.83 19.94
CA ILE A 421 9.92 -8.59 21.24
C ILE A 421 9.69 -9.85 22.12
N TRP A 422 9.70 -11.07 21.51
CA TRP A 422 9.26 -12.33 22.12
C TRP A 422 10.40 -13.26 22.56
N GLU A 423 11.66 -12.97 22.29
CA GLU A 423 12.75 -13.77 22.86
C GLU A 423 12.92 -13.49 24.35
N SER A 424 11.98 -13.94 25.14
CA SER A 424 12.24 -14.20 26.53
C SER A 424 12.81 -15.63 26.66
N ARG A 425 13.82 -15.75 27.47
CA ARG A 425 14.76 -16.83 27.72
C ARG A 425 14.20 -18.23 27.99
N CYS A 426 13.26 -18.75 27.23
CA CYS A 426 12.85 -20.14 27.38
C CYS A 426 12.55 -20.75 26.04
N CYS A 427 13.25 -21.83 25.75
CA CYS A 427 13.12 -22.70 24.58
C CYS A 427 13.92 -22.25 23.36
N ARG A 428 15.21 -22.51 23.40
CA ARG A 428 15.98 -22.77 22.19
C ARG A 428 15.78 -24.25 21.83
N PRO A 429 15.20 -24.57 20.69
CA PRO A 429 15.61 -25.82 20.05
C PRO A 429 16.93 -25.50 19.33
N ASP A 430 17.96 -26.20 19.69
CA ASP A 430 19.22 -26.25 18.94
C ASP A 430 18.93 -26.85 17.55
N THR A 431 18.54 -26.02 16.60
CA THR A 431 18.44 -26.46 15.21
C THR A 431 19.17 -25.46 14.31
N ASP A 432 20.32 -25.88 13.87
CA ASP A 432 21.08 -25.29 12.80
C ASP A 432 20.18 -25.18 11.55
N PRO A 433 19.98 -23.98 10.95
CA PRO A 433 19.12 -23.81 9.77
C PRO A 433 19.53 -24.65 8.57
N VAL A 434 20.78 -25.15 8.55
CA VAL A 434 21.27 -26.02 7.48
C VAL A 434 20.65 -27.43 7.56
N ARG A 435 20.17 -27.87 8.75
CA ARG A 435 19.56 -29.19 8.90
C ARG A 435 18.08 -29.24 8.52
N GLU A 436 17.34 -28.15 8.69
CA GLU A 436 15.92 -28.12 8.29
C GLU A 436 15.75 -28.15 6.77
N GLY A 437 16.67 -27.55 6.00
CA GLY A 437 16.63 -27.60 4.55
C GLY A 437 16.80 -29.00 3.96
N ARG A 438 17.52 -29.91 4.66
CA ARG A 438 17.73 -31.28 4.19
C ARG A 438 16.58 -32.22 4.51
N ALA A 439 15.85 -31.98 5.60
CA ALA A 439 14.67 -32.80 5.95
C ALA A 439 13.48 -32.47 5.02
N PHE A 440 13.31 -31.23 4.64
CA PHE A 440 12.26 -30.84 3.68
C PHE A 440 12.53 -31.36 2.27
N SER A 441 13.81 -31.47 1.88
CA SER A 441 14.16 -31.97 0.55
C SER A 441 13.89 -33.47 0.40
N ALA A 442 14.03 -34.24 1.46
CA ALA A 442 13.77 -35.69 1.44
C ALA A 442 12.28 -36.03 1.34
N VAL A 443 11.43 -35.22 1.95
CA VAL A 443 9.97 -35.41 1.85
C VAL A 443 9.45 -34.96 0.48
N PHE A 444 10.06 -33.92 -0.12
CA PHE A 444 9.63 -33.42 -1.44
C PHE A 444 10.04 -34.38 -2.57
N LEU A 445 11.16 -35.09 -2.42
CA LEU A 445 11.61 -36.04 -3.44
C LEU A 445 10.73 -37.30 -3.50
N PHE A 446 10.09 -37.66 -2.39
CA PHE A 446 9.22 -38.85 -2.35
C PHE A 446 7.88 -38.62 -3.09
N PHE A 447 7.44 -37.34 -3.23
CA PHE A 447 6.21 -37.03 -3.93
C PHE A 447 6.36 -36.78 -5.43
N ILE A 448 7.59 -36.62 -5.94
CA ILE A 448 7.82 -36.29 -7.35
C ILE A 448 8.11 -37.55 -8.22
N ILE A 449 8.52 -38.67 -7.59
CA ILE A 449 8.98 -39.82 -8.37
C ILE A 449 7.88 -40.87 -8.63
N PHE A 450 6.67 -40.75 -8.05
CA PHE A 450 5.64 -41.75 -8.26
C PHE A 450 4.25 -41.21 -8.66
N PRO A 451 4.06 -40.80 -9.92
CA PRO A 451 2.69 -40.57 -10.40
C PRO A 451 2.12 -41.70 -11.29
N ALA A 452 2.75 -42.86 -11.36
CA ALA A 452 2.34 -43.80 -12.40
C ALA A 452 1.93 -45.20 -11.95
N MET A 453 1.78 -45.45 -10.66
CA MET A 453 1.20 -46.75 -10.23
C MET A 453 0.48 -46.57 -8.90
N CYS A 454 -0.83 -46.42 -8.94
CA CYS A 454 -1.69 -46.91 -7.87
C CYS A 454 -3.16 -46.60 -8.10
N TYR A 455 -3.82 -47.46 -8.78
CA TYR A 455 -5.19 -47.88 -8.44
C TYR A 455 -5.08 -49.38 -8.11
N ILE A 456 -4.86 -49.70 -6.86
CA ILE A 456 -5.25 -50.95 -6.24
C ILE A 456 -4.87 -50.93 -4.73
N SER A 457 -5.92 -51.01 -3.92
CA SER A 457 -5.99 -51.40 -2.51
C SER A 457 -5.18 -50.57 -1.48
N VAL A 458 -5.87 -49.60 -0.89
CA VAL A 458 -5.57 -49.06 0.44
C VAL A 458 -6.27 -49.99 1.49
N ILE A 459 -5.89 -51.23 1.56
CA ILE A 459 -6.23 -52.11 2.71
C ILE A 459 -5.10 -53.11 2.86
N GLN A 460 -4.44 -53.05 3.99
CA GLN A 460 -3.35 -53.87 4.53
C GLN A 460 -1.96 -53.21 4.41
N MET A 461 -1.76 -52.15 5.18
CA MET A 461 -0.40 -51.88 5.71
C MET A 461 -0.25 -52.72 6.98
N THR A 462 0.51 -53.76 6.89
CA THR A 462 0.78 -54.65 8.01
C THR A 462 1.67 -54.00 9.07
N ASP A 463 1.48 -54.46 10.31
CA ASP A 463 2.23 -54.03 11.52
C ASP A 463 3.76 -54.01 11.35
N SER A 464 4.27 -54.73 10.35
CA SER A 464 5.73 -54.82 10.07
C SER A 464 6.38 -53.51 9.64
N LEU A 465 5.66 -52.64 8.91
CA LEU A 465 6.22 -51.37 8.47
C LEU A 465 6.26 -50.35 9.62
N LEU A 466 5.25 -50.42 10.49
CA LEU A 466 5.24 -49.57 11.70
C LEU A 466 6.37 -49.98 12.66
N HIS A 467 6.67 -51.27 12.73
CA HIS A 467 7.72 -51.80 13.59
C HIS A 467 9.13 -51.39 13.04
N LEU A 468 9.30 -51.36 11.74
CA LEU A 468 10.55 -50.93 11.10
C LEU A 468 10.81 -49.42 11.28
N LEU A 469 9.75 -48.62 11.15
CA LEU A 469 9.83 -47.16 11.38
C LEU A 469 10.13 -46.86 12.85
N LYS A 470 9.51 -47.57 13.76
CA LYS A 470 9.73 -47.39 15.21
C LYS A 470 11.15 -47.76 15.61
N ASN A 471 11.71 -48.82 15.04
CA ASN A 471 13.07 -49.27 15.29
C ASN A 471 14.12 -48.36 14.62
N TYR A 472 13.79 -47.75 13.48
CA TYR A 472 14.65 -46.79 12.81
C TYR A 472 14.74 -45.49 13.62
N LEU A 473 13.59 -45.02 14.13
CA LEU A 473 13.53 -43.82 14.94
C LEU A 473 14.25 -43.98 16.29
N LEU A 474 14.11 -45.16 16.92
CA LEU A 474 14.78 -45.40 18.20
C LEU A 474 16.30 -45.53 18.09
N ARG A 475 16.83 -45.97 16.93
CA ARG A 475 18.29 -46.11 16.74
C ARG A 475 19.00 -44.80 16.36
N HIS A 476 18.26 -43.74 16.03
CA HIS A 476 18.86 -42.49 15.57
C HIS A 476 18.59 -41.32 16.52
N CYS A 477 17.91 -41.53 17.62
CA CYS A 477 17.72 -40.52 18.67
C CYS A 477 18.69 -40.67 19.87
N GLU A 478 19.64 -41.61 19.80
CA GLU A 478 20.63 -41.84 20.87
C GLU A 478 22.08 -41.56 20.40
N LYS A 479 22.26 -40.63 19.46
CA LYS A 479 23.61 -40.12 19.15
C LYS A 479 23.58 -38.59 19.00
#